data_be8a72399ffdc79fac15d37a12b07a21
#
_entry.id   be8a72399ffdc79fac15d37a12b07a21
#
_cell.length_a   1.000
_cell.length_b   1.000
_cell.length_c   1.000
_cell.angle_alpha   90.00
_cell.angle_beta   90.00
_cell.angle_gamma   90.00
#
_symmetry.space_group_name_H-M   'P 1'
#
loop_
_entity.id
_entity.type
_entity.pdbx_description
1 polymer ?
#
loop_
_entity_poly.entity_id
_entity_poly.type
_entity_poly.pdbx_seq_one_letter_code
_entity_poly.pdbx_strand_id
1 'polypeptide(L)'
;MSLGLERAGFALAQAYDSWDAAVEVYRRNVGAHVWKADLKDIFRIGPMIAALAPDIIVGGPPCQDFSAAGQRVEGERAGLTRAFAMLVCIARPPWFLMENVPQAVGSRAWADAHEMLVRAGYGLTECKLDASFYNVPQSRKRLFVIGRLGEADGFLQSALAAARAERPMTVRDMLGDALGNAFYAHPRMPGKRGVWSADEPAPTMRGSSRRPMPASYRPHPDDAALIAAQAFYTRPFYEGRGVRTLDEPAPAVIRTTRERPRPKYLANPHPHDPVLAQDAAILTQAQTSRIQGFPASWDWSAANSRDRDQLIANAVPAPLAEAIGRVILAREAGETIPEIQGRFGQWLRRSKGMSKASVRNVKSRVNRARRLLGGRTFADPAAEGAALEASPGFAALSAGTRSDLRIALRLLSEWQAQARHVQKATAPMTALKTAA
;
A
#
# COMPACT_ATOMS: atom_id res chain seq x y z
N MET A 1 1.41 10.05 4.32
CA MET A 1 2.53 9.51 3.50
C MET A 1 3.82 10.30 3.77
N SER A 2 3.84 11.62 3.64
CA SER A 2 5.03 12.49 3.84
C SER A 2 5.82 12.21 5.11
N LEU A 3 5.17 12.19 6.29
CA LEU A 3 5.82 11.87 7.56
C LEU A 3 6.58 10.53 7.55
N GLY A 4 6.04 9.50 6.90
CA GLY A 4 6.71 8.20 6.82
C GLY A 4 7.92 8.23 5.89
N LEU A 5 7.82 8.93 4.76
CA LEU A 5 8.93 9.09 3.84
C LEU A 5 10.06 9.95 4.44
N GLU A 6 9.71 11.02 5.14
CA GLU A 6 10.69 11.82 5.88
C GLU A 6 11.46 10.99 6.92
N ARG A 7 10.76 10.14 7.69
CA ARG A 7 11.37 9.18 8.62
C ARG A 7 12.25 8.14 7.94
N ALA A 8 11.95 7.78 6.72
CA ALA A 8 12.80 6.91 5.91
C ALA A 8 14.07 7.60 5.41
N GLY A 9 14.13 8.94 5.39
CA GLY A 9 15.27 9.73 4.97
C GLY A 9 15.05 10.57 3.70
N PHE A 10 13.80 10.68 3.20
CA PHE A 10 13.47 11.56 2.08
C PHE A 10 13.35 13.02 2.52
N ALA A 11 13.89 13.94 1.72
CA ALA A 11 13.61 15.37 1.84
C ALA A 11 12.26 15.68 1.16
N LEU A 12 11.39 16.42 1.85
CA LEU A 12 10.09 16.83 1.33
C LEU A 12 10.21 18.17 0.61
N ALA A 13 10.22 18.16 -0.71
CA ALA A 13 10.35 19.37 -1.51
C ALA A 13 9.04 20.18 -1.53
N GLN A 14 7.91 19.54 -1.88
CA GLN A 14 6.63 20.20 -1.99
C GLN A 14 5.46 19.22 -1.83
N ALA A 15 4.32 19.70 -1.31
CA ALA A 15 3.08 18.94 -1.17
C ALA A 15 1.89 19.71 -1.71
N TYR A 16 0.87 19.00 -2.18
CA TYR A 16 -0.34 19.56 -2.78
C TYR A 16 -1.58 18.83 -2.26
N ASP A 17 -2.61 19.58 -1.89
CA ASP A 17 -3.94 19.06 -1.60
C ASP A 17 -4.99 20.12 -1.97
N SER A 18 -6.19 19.70 -2.35
CA SER A 18 -7.30 20.59 -2.65
C SER A 18 -8.14 20.96 -1.41
N TRP A 19 -7.98 20.23 -0.30
CA TRP A 19 -8.78 20.39 0.91
C TRP A 19 -8.08 21.28 1.94
N ASP A 20 -8.69 22.41 2.27
CA ASP A 20 -8.10 23.41 3.19
C ASP A 20 -7.68 22.82 4.52
N ALA A 21 -8.54 21.98 5.13
CA ALA A 21 -8.23 21.35 6.41
C ALA A 21 -6.99 20.44 6.32
N ALA A 22 -6.80 19.75 5.18
CA ALA A 22 -5.60 18.92 4.94
C ALA A 22 -4.36 19.78 4.82
N VAL A 23 -4.43 20.85 4.03
CA VAL A 23 -3.33 21.81 3.84
C VAL A 23 -2.90 22.43 5.18
N GLU A 24 -3.85 22.88 5.99
CA GLU A 24 -3.54 23.55 7.24
C GLU A 24 -2.98 22.59 8.31
N VAL A 25 -3.55 21.38 8.43
CA VAL A 25 -3.00 20.34 9.33
C VAL A 25 -1.61 19.91 8.88
N TYR A 26 -1.37 19.78 7.56
CA TYR A 26 -0.04 19.47 7.02
C TYR A 26 0.97 20.57 7.40
N ARG A 27 0.61 21.84 7.20
CA ARG A 27 1.48 22.99 7.49
C ARG A 27 1.94 23.02 8.94
N ARG A 28 1.07 22.68 9.87
CA ARG A 28 1.37 22.67 11.31
C ARG A 28 2.27 21.52 11.76
N ASN A 29 2.22 20.39 11.06
CA ASN A 29 2.87 19.17 11.52
C ASN A 29 4.06 18.73 10.69
N VAL A 30 4.11 19.11 9.40
CA VAL A 30 5.12 18.65 8.45
C VAL A 30 5.94 19.82 7.92
N GLY A 31 5.28 20.89 7.46
CA GLY A 31 6.00 22.08 7.01
C GLY A 31 5.18 23.01 6.12
N ALA A 32 5.73 24.19 5.89
CA ALA A 32 5.09 25.26 5.10
C ALA A 32 5.10 25.00 3.58
N HIS A 33 5.82 23.99 3.12
CA HIS A 33 5.97 23.62 1.70
C HIS A 33 4.73 22.90 1.13
N VAL A 34 3.53 23.23 1.62
CA VAL A 34 2.25 22.68 1.16
C VAL A 34 1.41 23.77 0.49
N TRP A 35 0.82 23.44 -0.66
CA TRP A 35 0.02 24.33 -1.48
C TRP A 35 -1.38 23.77 -1.68
N LYS A 36 -2.38 24.67 -1.62
CA LYS A 36 -3.73 24.31 -2.03
C LYS A 36 -3.79 24.28 -3.56
N ALA A 37 -4.07 23.10 -4.13
CA ALA A 37 -4.16 22.93 -5.58
C ALA A 37 -5.08 21.78 -5.97
N ASP A 38 -5.83 21.95 -7.05
CA ASP A 38 -6.55 20.85 -7.70
C ASP A 38 -5.61 20.19 -8.73
N LEU A 39 -5.25 18.93 -8.48
CA LEU A 39 -4.36 18.17 -9.37
C LEU A 39 -5.01 17.80 -10.71
N LYS A 40 -6.28 18.13 -10.94
CA LYS A 40 -6.90 18.10 -12.27
C LYS A 40 -6.34 19.19 -13.19
N ASP A 41 -5.83 20.30 -12.63
CA ASP A 41 -5.18 21.38 -13.37
C ASP A 41 -3.74 20.98 -13.75
N ILE A 42 -3.63 19.94 -14.58
CA ILE A 42 -2.37 19.31 -14.98
C ILE A 42 -1.48 20.30 -15.72
N PHE A 43 -2.05 21.16 -16.56
CA PHE A 43 -1.30 22.11 -17.36
C PHE A 43 -0.59 23.18 -16.51
N ARG A 44 -1.15 23.51 -15.35
CA ARG A 44 -0.51 24.43 -14.40
C ARG A 44 0.42 23.69 -13.44
N ILE A 45 -0.02 22.60 -12.83
CA ILE A 45 0.70 21.91 -11.78
C ILE A 45 1.86 21.05 -12.34
N GLY A 46 1.68 20.43 -13.51
CA GLY A 46 2.70 19.59 -14.13
C GLY A 46 4.04 20.29 -14.35
N PRO A 47 4.10 21.45 -15.02
CA PRO A 47 5.34 22.23 -15.16
C PRO A 47 5.95 22.68 -13.83
N MET A 48 5.12 23.02 -12.82
CA MET A 48 5.63 23.40 -11.50
C MET A 48 6.33 22.21 -10.81
N ILE A 49 5.76 21.02 -10.87
CA ILE A 49 6.37 19.80 -10.32
C ILE A 49 7.64 19.45 -11.12
N ALA A 50 7.60 19.56 -12.44
CA ALA A 50 8.75 19.27 -13.30
C ALA A 50 9.93 20.20 -13.01
N ALA A 51 9.66 21.48 -12.73
CA ALA A 51 10.70 22.47 -12.39
C ALA A 51 11.43 22.17 -11.06
N LEU A 52 10.79 21.40 -10.15
CA LEU A 52 11.43 20.92 -8.91
C LEU A 52 12.43 19.77 -9.16
N ALA A 53 12.39 19.15 -10.35
CA ALA A 53 13.18 17.95 -10.67
C ALA A 53 13.20 16.91 -9.52
N PRO A 54 12.03 16.44 -9.04
CA PRO A 54 11.98 15.57 -7.87
C PRO A 54 12.55 14.18 -8.16
N ASP A 55 13.24 13.59 -7.20
CA ASP A 55 13.68 12.18 -7.30
C ASP A 55 12.50 11.20 -7.23
N ILE A 56 11.42 11.59 -6.54
CA ILE A 56 10.22 10.79 -6.40
C ILE A 56 8.95 11.66 -6.35
N ILE A 57 7.92 11.24 -7.07
CA ILE A 57 6.56 11.78 -6.92
C ILE A 57 5.70 10.75 -6.19
N VAL A 58 5.01 11.20 -5.12
CA VAL A 58 4.14 10.33 -4.33
C VAL A 58 2.71 10.86 -4.28
N GLY A 59 1.71 9.98 -4.34
CA GLY A 59 0.33 10.41 -4.28
C GLY A 59 -0.67 9.32 -3.90
N GLY A 60 -1.83 9.75 -3.38
CA GLY A 60 -2.97 8.89 -3.10
C GLY A 60 -4.22 9.46 -3.79
N PRO A 61 -4.40 9.26 -5.10
CA PRO A 61 -5.58 9.77 -5.79
C PRO A 61 -6.88 9.18 -5.19
N PRO A 62 -7.95 9.98 -5.03
CA PRO A 62 -9.19 9.53 -4.39
C PRO A 62 -9.79 8.28 -5.01
N CYS A 63 -10.23 7.37 -4.13
CA CYS A 63 -10.79 6.07 -4.49
C CYS A 63 -12.32 5.97 -4.35
N GLN A 64 -13.03 7.10 -4.17
CA GLN A 64 -14.44 7.08 -3.75
C GLN A 64 -15.36 6.38 -4.77
N ASP A 65 -14.99 6.37 -6.04
CA ASP A 65 -15.74 5.67 -7.10
C ASP A 65 -15.48 4.15 -7.09
N PHE A 66 -14.34 3.70 -6.54
CA PHE A 66 -13.95 2.28 -6.51
C PHE A 66 -14.15 1.61 -5.15
N SER A 67 -14.37 2.41 -4.09
CA SER A 67 -14.55 1.84 -2.76
C SER A 67 -15.87 1.08 -2.69
N ALA A 68 -15.91 0.01 -1.88
CA ALA A 68 -17.14 -0.72 -1.62
C ALA A 68 -18.23 0.15 -0.93
N ALA A 69 -17.95 1.42 -0.63
CA ALA A 69 -18.87 2.45 -0.16
C ALA A 69 -19.38 3.37 -1.28
N GLY A 70 -18.73 3.38 -2.44
CA GLY A 70 -19.15 4.13 -3.62
C GLY A 70 -20.15 3.35 -4.47
N GLN A 71 -20.76 4.03 -5.45
CA GLN A 71 -21.73 3.42 -6.37
C GLN A 71 -21.09 2.52 -7.43
N ARG A 72 -19.74 2.32 -7.41
CA ARG A 72 -18.95 1.57 -8.39
C ARG A 72 -19.09 2.07 -9.84
N VAL A 73 -19.51 3.30 -10.02
CA VAL A 73 -19.53 3.98 -11.32
C VAL A 73 -18.29 4.84 -11.42
N GLU A 74 -17.52 4.72 -12.48
CA GLU A 74 -16.37 5.57 -12.76
C GLU A 74 -16.85 6.99 -13.07
N GLY A 75 -16.78 7.88 -12.05
CA GLY A 75 -17.14 9.28 -12.17
C GLY A 75 -15.92 10.20 -12.35
N GLU A 76 -16.12 11.49 -12.15
CA GLU A 76 -15.06 12.52 -12.30
C GLU A 76 -13.81 12.27 -11.45
N ARG A 77 -13.93 11.57 -10.32
CA ARG A 77 -12.81 11.30 -9.39
C ARG A 77 -11.89 10.18 -9.88
N ALA A 78 -12.37 9.28 -10.74
CA ALA A 78 -11.54 8.32 -11.45
C ALA A 78 -10.51 9.02 -12.36
N GLY A 79 -10.82 10.22 -12.83
CA GLY A 79 -9.90 11.08 -13.57
C GLY A 79 -8.62 11.45 -12.83
N LEU A 80 -8.63 11.47 -11.47
CA LEU A 80 -7.44 11.82 -10.69
C LEU A 80 -6.35 10.73 -10.69
N THR A 81 -6.69 9.46 -10.91
CA THR A 81 -5.70 8.40 -11.14
C THR A 81 -4.95 8.64 -12.46
N ARG A 82 -5.66 9.03 -13.53
CA ARG A 82 -5.04 9.41 -14.81
C ARG A 82 -4.23 10.69 -14.67
N ALA A 83 -4.76 11.70 -13.94
CA ALA A 83 -4.05 12.95 -13.68
C ALA A 83 -2.72 12.71 -12.96
N PHE A 84 -2.69 11.84 -11.95
CA PHE A 84 -1.46 11.44 -11.28
C PHE A 84 -0.44 10.84 -12.27
N ALA A 85 -0.87 9.89 -13.11
CA ALA A 85 0.01 9.31 -14.12
C ALA A 85 0.53 10.35 -15.12
N MET A 86 -0.31 11.30 -15.55
CA MET A 86 0.11 12.40 -16.43
C MET A 86 1.15 13.29 -15.76
N LEU A 87 0.97 13.66 -14.48
CA LEU A 87 1.95 14.45 -13.72
C LEU A 87 3.30 13.72 -13.62
N VAL A 88 3.29 12.41 -13.37
CA VAL A 88 4.50 11.58 -13.39
C VAL A 88 5.15 11.57 -14.78
N CYS A 89 4.38 11.44 -15.86
CA CYS A 89 4.90 11.46 -17.23
C CYS A 89 5.49 12.82 -17.62
N ILE A 90 4.90 13.93 -17.15
CA ILE A 90 5.38 15.30 -17.43
C ILE A 90 6.70 15.56 -16.68
N ALA A 91 6.74 15.27 -15.38
CA ALA A 91 7.91 15.57 -14.56
C ALA A 91 9.04 14.51 -14.70
N ARG A 92 8.70 13.29 -15.15
CA ARG A 92 9.65 12.17 -15.36
C ARG A 92 10.62 11.92 -14.19
N PRO A 93 10.14 11.84 -12.93
CA PRO A 93 11.03 11.55 -11.83
C PRO A 93 11.64 10.14 -11.98
N PRO A 94 12.83 9.85 -11.41
CA PRO A 94 13.37 8.51 -11.34
C PRO A 94 12.39 7.50 -10.73
N TRP A 95 11.62 7.94 -9.71
CA TRP A 95 10.67 7.12 -8.97
C TRP A 95 9.28 7.73 -8.88
N PHE A 96 8.27 6.88 -8.72
CA PHE A 96 6.97 7.31 -8.21
C PHE A 96 6.38 6.26 -7.27
N LEU A 97 5.50 6.70 -6.38
CA LEU A 97 4.73 5.87 -5.45
C LEU A 97 3.27 6.32 -5.47
N MET A 98 2.37 5.44 -5.88
CA MET A 98 0.92 5.67 -5.84
C MET A 98 0.26 4.74 -4.82
N GLU A 99 -0.59 5.29 -3.96
CA GLU A 99 -1.46 4.51 -3.06
C GLU A 99 -2.91 4.56 -3.53
N ASN A 100 -3.62 3.43 -3.37
CA ASN A 100 -5.07 3.38 -3.58
C ASN A 100 -5.70 2.20 -2.81
N VAL A 101 -7.02 2.05 -2.93
CA VAL A 101 -7.71 0.85 -2.43
C VAL A 101 -7.42 -0.36 -3.33
N PRO A 102 -7.45 -1.61 -2.80
CA PRO A 102 -7.15 -2.81 -3.60
C PRO A 102 -8.02 -2.99 -4.84
N GLN A 103 -9.25 -2.47 -4.82
CA GLN A 103 -10.21 -2.56 -5.93
C GLN A 103 -9.84 -1.68 -7.13
N ALA A 104 -9.00 -0.68 -6.95
CA ALA A 104 -8.59 0.23 -8.02
C ALA A 104 -7.88 -0.48 -9.18
N VAL A 105 -7.20 -1.61 -8.93
CA VAL A 105 -6.54 -2.44 -9.96
C VAL A 105 -7.48 -2.87 -11.09
N GLY A 106 -8.76 -3.12 -10.78
CA GLY A 106 -9.75 -3.54 -11.78
C GLY A 106 -10.44 -2.38 -12.52
N SER A 107 -10.03 -1.14 -12.31
CA SER A 107 -10.67 0.02 -12.94
C SER A 107 -10.08 0.36 -14.31
N ARG A 108 -10.88 0.94 -15.18
CA ARG A 108 -10.40 1.48 -16.46
C ARG A 108 -9.42 2.63 -16.25
N ALA A 109 -9.67 3.49 -15.25
CA ALA A 109 -8.77 4.59 -14.93
C ALA A 109 -7.37 4.10 -14.56
N TRP A 110 -7.25 2.96 -13.84
CA TRP A 110 -5.95 2.33 -13.58
C TRP A 110 -5.35 1.72 -14.84
N ALA A 111 -6.13 1.03 -15.67
CA ALA A 111 -5.62 0.47 -16.92
C ALA A 111 -5.02 1.55 -17.83
N ASP A 112 -5.70 2.70 -17.98
CA ASP A 112 -5.20 3.83 -18.75
C ASP A 112 -3.92 4.44 -18.12
N ALA A 113 -3.89 4.61 -16.80
CA ALA A 113 -2.73 5.12 -16.07
C ALA A 113 -1.53 4.17 -16.18
N HIS A 114 -1.76 2.86 -16.03
CA HIS A 114 -0.74 1.82 -16.19
C HIS A 114 -0.10 1.88 -17.58
N GLU A 115 -0.93 1.95 -18.64
CA GLU A 115 -0.43 2.02 -20.02
C GLU A 115 0.44 3.27 -20.24
N MET A 116 0.01 4.44 -19.74
CA MET A 116 0.79 5.68 -19.81
C MET A 116 2.15 5.54 -19.13
N LEU A 117 2.19 4.99 -17.92
CA LEU A 117 3.43 4.84 -17.14
C LEU A 117 4.39 3.84 -17.78
N VAL A 118 3.89 2.71 -18.28
CA VAL A 118 4.70 1.72 -19.01
C VAL A 118 5.27 2.30 -20.29
N ARG A 119 4.47 3.05 -21.08
CA ARG A 119 4.94 3.73 -22.29
C ARG A 119 5.98 4.82 -21.97
N ALA A 120 5.90 5.45 -20.80
CA ALA A 120 6.90 6.41 -20.34
C ALA A 120 8.22 5.75 -19.90
N GLY A 121 8.30 4.41 -19.87
CA GLY A 121 9.51 3.65 -19.58
C GLY A 121 9.66 3.23 -18.11
N TYR A 122 8.61 3.30 -17.31
CA TYR A 122 8.63 2.82 -15.93
C TYR A 122 8.39 1.30 -15.88
N GLY A 123 9.26 0.59 -15.13
CA GLY A 123 8.91 -0.73 -14.61
C GLY A 123 8.07 -0.57 -13.35
N LEU A 124 7.02 -1.38 -13.20
CA LEU A 124 6.01 -1.25 -12.16
C LEU A 124 6.04 -2.41 -11.17
N THR A 125 6.00 -2.12 -9.89
CA THR A 125 5.70 -3.10 -8.83
C THR A 125 4.35 -2.79 -8.23
N GLU A 126 3.35 -3.62 -8.53
CA GLU A 126 2.01 -3.56 -7.94
C GLU A 126 1.93 -4.51 -6.76
N CYS A 127 1.62 -4.01 -5.58
CA CYS A 127 1.52 -4.83 -4.38
C CYS A 127 0.34 -4.42 -3.49
N LYS A 128 -0.32 -5.42 -2.90
CA LYS A 128 -1.36 -5.23 -1.89
C LYS A 128 -0.72 -5.46 -0.53
N LEU A 129 -0.53 -4.40 0.25
CA LEU A 129 0.08 -4.45 1.57
C LEU A 129 -0.99 -4.32 2.65
N ASP A 130 -0.86 -5.12 3.71
CA ASP A 130 -1.65 -4.98 4.93
C ASP A 130 -0.80 -4.26 5.97
N ALA A 131 -1.24 -3.08 6.38
CA ALA A 131 -0.51 -2.20 7.29
C ALA A 131 -0.15 -2.87 8.62
N SER A 132 -0.95 -3.85 9.08
CA SER A 132 -0.70 -4.57 10.32
C SER A 132 0.65 -5.31 10.38
N PHE A 133 1.23 -5.63 9.22
CA PHE A 133 2.56 -6.24 9.10
C PHE A 133 3.69 -5.22 8.90
N TYR A 134 3.39 -3.92 8.97
CA TYR A 134 4.35 -2.82 8.77
C TYR A 134 4.26 -1.80 9.90
N ASN A 135 4.29 -2.29 11.14
CA ASN A 135 4.28 -1.50 12.38
C ASN A 135 3.05 -0.58 12.53
N VAL A 136 1.89 -1.03 12.07
CA VAL A 136 0.61 -0.33 12.23
C VAL A 136 -0.39 -1.28 12.90
N PRO A 137 -0.97 -0.96 14.06
CA PRO A 137 -1.89 -1.86 14.76
C PRO A 137 -3.29 -1.87 14.12
N GLN A 138 -3.31 -1.96 12.78
CA GLN A 138 -4.53 -1.86 11.98
C GLN A 138 -4.46 -2.77 10.76
N SER A 139 -5.46 -3.64 10.59
CA SER A 139 -5.67 -4.40 9.38
C SER A 139 -6.23 -3.49 8.28
N ARG A 140 -5.31 -2.81 7.57
CA ARG A 140 -5.61 -1.87 6.50
C ARG A 140 -4.90 -2.30 5.21
N LYS A 141 -5.65 -2.95 4.33
CA LYS A 141 -5.12 -3.38 3.02
C LYS A 141 -5.20 -2.25 2.01
N ARG A 142 -4.08 -1.94 1.38
CA ARG A 142 -3.96 -0.92 0.33
C ARG A 142 -3.15 -1.44 -0.85
N LEU A 143 -3.50 -0.94 -2.03
CA LEU A 143 -2.70 -1.09 -3.23
C LEU A 143 -1.60 -0.04 -3.20
N PHE A 144 -0.37 -0.48 -3.45
CA PHE A 144 0.74 0.40 -3.76
C PHE A 144 1.27 0.05 -5.15
N VAL A 145 1.48 1.08 -5.94
CA VAL A 145 2.17 0.98 -7.23
C VAL A 145 3.43 1.80 -7.14
N ILE A 146 4.56 1.13 -7.29
CA ILE A 146 5.88 1.74 -7.21
C ILE A 146 6.52 1.59 -8.55
N GLY A 147 6.90 2.71 -9.17
CA GLY A 147 7.55 2.70 -10.47
C GLY A 147 8.96 3.28 -10.41
N ARG A 148 9.86 2.74 -11.23
CA ARG A 148 11.18 3.29 -11.47
C ARG A 148 11.50 3.26 -12.96
N LEU A 149 12.07 4.35 -13.47
CA LEU A 149 12.49 4.44 -14.87
C LEU A 149 13.51 3.36 -15.22
N GLY A 150 13.25 2.64 -16.33
CA GLY A 150 14.14 1.65 -16.90
C GLY A 150 14.22 0.31 -16.15
N GLU A 151 13.46 0.12 -15.06
CA GLU A 151 13.40 -1.17 -14.35
C GLU A 151 12.44 -2.15 -15.03
N ALA A 152 12.59 -3.44 -14.74
CA ALA A 152 11.61 -4.46 -15.08
C ALA A 152 10.45 -4.48 -14.07
N ASP A 153 9.29 -4.97 -14.51
CA ASP A 153 8.13 -5.11 -13.62
C ASP A 153 8.41 -6.07 -12.45
N GLY A 154 7.82 -5.77 -11.30
CA GLY A 154 7.93 -6.58 -10.08
C GLY A 154 9.28 -6.45 -9.35
N PHE A 155 10.12 -5.50 -9.71
CA PHE A 155 11.50 -5.36 -9.22
C PHE A 155 11.62 -5.15 -7.69
N LEU A 156 10.59 -4.68 -7.00
CA LEU A 156 10.57 -4.52 -5.53
C LEU A 156 9.79 -5.59 -4.79
N GLN A 157 9.13 -6.53 -5.46
CA GLN A 157 8.17 -7.43 -4.82
C GLN A 157 8.79 -8.28 -3.70
N SER A 158 9.98 -8.83 -3.91
CA SER A 158 10.69 -9.62 -2.90
C SER A 158 11.18 -8.77 -1.72
N ALA A 159 11.67 -7.55 -1.98
CA ALA A 159 12.14 -6.64 -0.94
C ALA A 159 10.99 -6.16 -0.04
N LEU A 160 9.83 -5.84 -0.62
CA LEU A 160 8.62 -5.49 0.15
C LEU A 160 8.10 -6.67 0.96
N ALA A 161 8.16 -7.90 0.42
CA ALA A 161 7.80 -9.10 1.16
C ALA A 161 8.77 -9.37 2.32
N ALA A 162 10.08 -9.13 2.13
CA ALA A 162 11.09 -9.28 3.19
C ALA A 162 10.97 -8.23 4.30
N ALA A 163 10.47 -7.04 3.98
CA ALA A 163 10.21 -5.97 4.96
C ALA A 163 8.96 -6.23 5.83
N ARG A 164 8.19 -7.27 5.54
CA ARG A 164 7.01 -7.66 6.29
C ARG A 164 7.39 -8.28 7.62
N ALA A 165 6.75 -7.84 8.72
CA ALA A 165 6.87 -8.48 10.03
C ALA A 165 6.30 -9.91 10.03
N GLU A 166 6.81 -10.78 10.90
CA GLU A 166 6.35 -12.17 11.02
C GLU A 166 4.91 -12.27 11.52
N ARG A 167 4.51 -11.39 12.46
CA ARG A 167 3.15 -11.30 12.98
C ARG A 167 2.55 -9.89 12.78
N PRO A 168 1.24 -9.76 12.72
CA PRO A 168 0.60 -8.46 12.67
C PRO A 168 0.77 -7.74 14.02
N MET A 169 0.95 -6.42 13.98
CA MET A 169 0.95 -5.55 15.16
C MET A 169 -0.46 -5.44 15.74
N THR A 170 -0.59 -5.56 17.04
CA THR A 170 -1.86 -5.47 17.76
C THR A 170 -2.07 -4.07 18.33
N VAL A 171 -3.29 -3.77 18.79
CA VAL A 171 -3.59 -2.50 19.46
C VAL A 171 -2.86 -2.43 20.80
N ARG A 172 -2.71 -3.55 21.51
CA ARG A 172 -1.93 -3.65 22.74
C ARG A 172 -0.46 -3.31 22.52
N ASP A 173 0.14 -3.77 21.40
CA ASP A 173 1.53 -3.42 21.05
C ASP A 173 1.75 -1.90 20.96
N MET A 174 0.72 -1.12 20.58
CA MET A 174 0.79 0.34 20.41
C MET A 174 0.33 1.14 21.63
N LEU A 175 -0.77 0.74 22.24
CA LEU A 175 -1.47 1.52 23.28
C LEU A 175 -1.28 0.96 24.70
N GLY A 176 -0.65 -0.24 24.82
CA GLY A 176 -0.51 -0.93 26.11
C GLY A 176 -1.88 -1.21 26.74
N ASP A 177 -1.94 -1.19 28.05
CA ASP A 177 -3.16 -1.46 28.82
C ASP A 177 -4.12 -0.25 28.94
N ALA A 178 -3.79 0.88 28.31
CA ALA A 178 -4.57 2.12 28.40
C ALA A 178 -6.03 2.02 27.87
N LEU A 179 -6.35 0.95 27.12
CA LEU A 179 -7.70 0.68 26.60
C LEU A 179 -8.46 -0.40 27.38
N GLY A 180 -7.83 -1.00 28.41
CA GLY A 180 -8.35 -2.28 28.92
C GLY A 180 -8.24 -3.37 27.85
N ASN A 181 -8.99 -4.47 27.94
CA ASN A 181 -8.84 -5.60 27.04
C ASN A 181 -9.77 -5.60 25.81
N ALA A 182 -10.66 -4.60 25.63
CA ALA A 182 -11.59 -4.58 24.49
C ALA A 182 -12.08 -3.20 24.06
N PHE A 183 -12.41 -3.03 22.76
CA PHE A 183 -12.97 -1.80 22.18
C PHE A 183 -14.12 -2.08 21.18
N TYR A 184 -15.01 -1.12 21.01
CA TYR A 184 -16.18 -1.22 20.12
C TYR A 184 -15.92 -0.65 18.72
N ALA A 185 -16.34 -1.40 17.68
CA ALA A 185 -16.40 -0.93 16.30
C ALA A 185 -17.76 -1.25 15.68
N HIS A 186 -18.51 -0.24 15.24
CA HIS A 186 -19.89 -0.40 14.76
C HIS A 186 -19.97 -1.14 13.40
N PRO A 187 -20.77 -2.23 13.29
CA PRO A 187 -20.99 -2.94 12.03
C PRO A 187 -21.83 -2.11 11.04
N ARG A 188 -21.54 -2.22 9.75
CA ARG A 188 -22.27 -1.49 8.69
C ARG A 188 -23.66 -2.07 8.43
N MET A 189 -23.87 -3.34 8.72
CA MET A 189 -25.13 -4.07 8.51
C MET A 189 -25.63 -4.73 9.79
N PRO A 190 -26.95 -5.00 9.90
CA PRO A 190 -27.51 -5.76 11.01
C PRO A 190 -26.89 -7.14 11.13
N GLY A 191 -26.69 -7.63 12.36
CA GLY A 191 -26.19 -8.98 12.62
C GLY A 191 -24.67 -9.14 12.58
N LYS A 192 -23.89 -8.05 12.51
CA LYS A 192 -22.43 -8.08 12.45
C LYS A 192 -21.79 -7.54 13.71
N ARG A 193 -20.65 -8.15 14.10
CA ARG A 193 -19.88 -7.90 15.33
C ARG A 193 -19.46 -6.43 15.52
N GLY A 194 -19.56 -5.93 16.77
CA GLY A 194 -19.26 -4.54 17.12
C GLY A 194 -18.16 -4.32 18.17
N VAL A 195 -17.66 -5.33 18.88
CA VAL A 195 -16.65 -5.21 19.96
C VAL A 195 -15.34 -5.92 19.58
N TRP A 196 -14.20 -5.29 19.90
CA TRP A 196 -12.87 -5.72 19.47
C TRP A 196 -11.87 -5.73 20.62
N SER A 197 -11.02 -6.77 20.67
CA SER A 197 -9.93 -6.92 21.62
C SER A 197 -8.75 -6.01 21.30
N ALA A 198 -7.97 -5.64 22.32
CA ALA A 198 -6.66 -5.03 22.11
C ALA A 198 -5.66 -5.98 21.45
N ASP A 199 -5.93 -7.28 21.50
CA ASP A 199 -5.09 -8.34 20.96
C ASP A 199 -5.53 -8.76 19.54
N GLU A 200 -6.50 -8.07 18.94
CA GLU A 200 -6.94 -8.28 17.56
C GLU A 200 -6.61 -7.10 16.64
N PRO A 201 -6.36 -7.37 15.33
CA PRO A 201 -6.42 -6.31 14.33
C PRO A 201 -7.83 -5.74 14.24
N ALA A 202 -7.97 -4.45 14.41
CA ALA A 202 -9.26 -3.80 14.28
C ALA A 202 -9.80 -3.93 12.82
N PRO A 203 -11.13 -4.04 12.60
CA PRO A 203 -11.71 -4.10 11.24
C PRO A 203 -11.49 -2.80 10.47
N THR A 204 -11.58 -2.84 9.13
CA THR A 204 -11.46 -1.65 8.29
C THR A 204 -12.48 -0.60 8.69
N MET A 205 -12.02 0.53 9.15
CA MET A 205 -12.85 1.65 9.61
C MET A 205 -13.18 2.62 8.48
N ARG A 206 -14.43 3.10 8.43
CA ARG A 206 -14.99 3.93 7.35
C ARG A 206 -15.54 5.27 7.81
N GLY A 207 -15.55 6.24 6.89
CA GLY A 207 -15.88 7.63 7.12
C GLY A 207 -17.36 8.04 7.18
N SER A 208 -18.33 7.12 7.34
CA SER A 208 -19.72 7.52 7.34
C SER A 208 -20.58 6.82 8.38
N SER A 209 -20.54 7.24 9.66
CA SER A 209 -21.68 7.18 10.53
C SER A 209 -21.36 7.19 12.03
N ARG A 210 -21.73 8.24 12.66
CA ARG A 210 -21.91 8.39 14.10
C ARG A 210 -23.27 7.80 14.48
N ARG A 211 -23.33 6.51 14.76
CA ARG A 211 -24.59 5.94 15.23
C ARG A 211 -24.35 4.98 16.39
N PRO A 212 -25.16 5.04 17.46
CA PRO A 212 -25.03 4.17 18.62
C PRO A 212 -25.48 2.72 18.32
N MET A 213 -25.06 1.79 19.17
CA MET A 213 -25.37 0.37 19.08
C MET A 213 -26.86 0.06 19.32
N PRO A 214 -27.49 -0.90 18.63
CA PRO A 214 -28.85 -1.35 18.90
C PRO A 214 -28.97 -2.24 20.15
N ALA A 215 -30.15 -2.22 20.81
CA ALA A 215 -30.44 -2.94 22.05
C ALA A 215 -30.65 -4.47 21.92
N SER A 216 -30.37 -5.08 20.77
CA SER A 216 -30.68 -6.50 20.52
C SER A 216 -29.48 -7.34 20.08
N TYR A 217 -28.35 -7.19 20.73
CA TYR A 217 -27.17 -8.03 20.53
C TYR A 217 -27.26 -9.37 21.27
N ARG A 218 -26.94 -10.49 20.63
CA ARG A 218 -26.80 -11.81 21.27
C ARG A 218 -25.34 -12.28 21.28
N PRO A 219 -24.73 -12.57 22.45
CA PRO A 219 -23.35 -13.05 22.54
C PRO A 219 -23.15 -14.44 21.91
N HIS A 220 -21.96 -14.67 21.35
CA HIS A 220 -21.54 -16.00 20.92
C HIS A 220 -21.14 -16.87 22.13
N PRO A 221 -21.28 -18.21 22.11
CA PRO A 221 -20.87 -19.08 23.22
C PRO A 221 -19.41 -18.93 23.67
N ASP A 222 -18.50 -18.58 22.75
CA ASP A 222 -17.08 -18.32 23.06
C ASP A 222 -16.82 -16.95 23.69
N ASP A 223 -17.85 -16.09 23.75
CA ASP A 223 -17.75 -14.74 24.32
C ASP A 223 -17.61 -14.75 25.85
N ALA A 224 -18.05 -15.81 26.51
CA ALA A 224 -18.00 -15.92 27.97
C ALA A 224 -16.56 -15.89 28.53
N ALA A 225 -15.59 -16.48 27.82
CA ALA A 225 -14.17 -16.42 28.18
C ALA A 225 -13.55 -15.05 27.90
N LEU A 226 -14.07 -14.31 26.94
CA LEU A 226 -13.60 -13.00 26.50
C LEU A 226 -14.29 -11.86 27.25
N ILE A 227 -15.49 -12.07 27.80
CA ILE A 227 -16.15 -11.19 28.78
C ILE A 227 -15.30 -11.04 30.05
N ALA A 228 -14.56 -12.11 30.42
CA ALA A 228 -13.56 -12.06 31.49
C ALA A 228 -12.27 -11.33 31.09
N ALA A 229 -12.02 -11.13 29.79
CA ALA A 229 -10.81 -10.53 29.23
C ALA A 229 -11.18 -9.29 28.40
N GLN A 230 -11.52 -8.20 29.02
CA GLN A 230 -11.81 -6.84 28.47
C GLN A 230 -11.70 -6.68 26.93
N ALA A 231 -12.76 -6.27 26.26
CA ALA A 231 -12.86 -6.11 24.81
C ALA A 231 -13.20 -4.66 24.38
N PHE A 232 -12.90 -4.27 23.15
CA PHE A 232 -13.23 -2.93 22.64
C PHE A 232 -14.10 -3.00 21.37
N TYR A 233 -14.89 -1.95 21.13
CA TYR A 233 -15.77 -1.85 19.98
C TYR A 233 -15.27 -0.85 18.96
N THR A 234 -15.28 -1.26 17.70
CA THR A 234 -15.16 -0.39 16.54
C THR A 234 -16.27 -0.69 15.55
N ARG A 235 -16.79 0.31 14.85
CA ARG A 235 -17.84 0.11 13.87
C ARG A 235 -17.40 -0.81 12.73
N PRO A 236 -17.99 -2.01 12.55
CA PRO A 236 -17.62 -2.91 11.49
C PRO A 236 -18.09 -2.45 10.12
N PHE A 237 -17.39 -2.93 9.10
CA PHE A 237 -17.75 -2.79 7.70
C PHE A 237 -18.49 -4.02 7.21
N TYR A 238 -19.61 -3.85 6.51
CA TYR A 238 -20.53 -4.93 6.11
C TYR A 238 -20.78 -5.91 7.27
N GLU A 239 -20.66 -7.19 6.96
CA GLU A 239 -20.82 -8.30 7.88
C GLU A 239 -19.62 -8.50 8.82
N GLY A 240 -18.79 -7.46 9.00
CA GLY A 240 -17.60 -7.54 9.83
C GLY A 240 -17.91 -7.46 11.33
N ARG A 241 -16.98 -7.99 12.08
CA ARG A 241 -16.96 -8.02 13.54
C ARG A 241 -16.74 -6.62 14.14
N GLY A 242 -17.50 -6.25 15.17
CA GLY A 242 -17.42 -4.92 15.83
C GLY A 242 -16.72 -4.92 17.19
N VAL A 243 -16.73 -6.05 17.91
CA VAL A 243 -16.09 -6.17 19.24
C VAL A 243 -14.84 -7.05 19.15
N ARG A 244 -13.73 -6.64 19.80
CA ARG A 244 -12.44 -7.34 19.85
C ARG A 244 -11.79 -7.25 21.20
N THR A 245 -10.90 -8.20 21.51
CA THR A 245 -10.01 -8.13 22.68
C THR A 245 -8.80 -7.25 22.38
N LEU A 246 -8.05 -6.85 23.42
CA LEU A 246 -6.88 -5.96 23.27
C LEU A 246 -5.70 -6.60 22.53
N ASP A 247 -5.70 -7.92 22.36
CA ASP A 247 -4.63 -8.67 21.72
C ASP A 247 -4.77 -8.74 20.19
N GLU A 248 -5.70 -7.98 19.61
CA GLU A 248 -5.96 -7.95 18.18
C GLU A 248 -5.58 -6.59 17.55
N PRO A 249 -5.08 -6.55 16.30
CA PRO A 249 -4.89 -5.29 15.57
C PRO A 249 -6.24 -4.58 15.35
N ALA A 250 -6.22 -3.25 15.49
CA ALA A 250 -7.38 -2.42 15.20
C ALA A 250 -7.79 -2.51 13.70
N PRO A 251 -9.09 -2.32 13.37
CA PRO A 251 -9.51 -2.20 11.97
C PRO A 251 -8.98 -0.91 11.36
N ALA A 252 -9.06 -0.83 10.03
CA ALA A 252 -8.77 0.43 9.35
C ALA A 252 -9.57 1.57 9.97
N VAL A 253 -8.87 2.60 10.44
CA VAL A 253 -9.47 3.79 11.02
C VAL A 253 -10.28 4.53 9.96
N ILE A 254 -11.54 4.79 10.27
CA ILE A 254 -12.46 5.57 9.43
C ILE A 254 -13.11 6.68 10.27
N ARG A 255 -13.72 7.66 9.60
CA ARG A 255 -14.36 8.80 10.26
C ARG A 255 -15.33 8.40 11.40
N THR A 256 -15.90 7.21 11.33
CA THR A 256 -16.93 6.72 12.24
C THR A 256 -16.45 5.66 13.24
N THR A 257 -15.14 5.52 13.38
CA THR A 257 -14.50 4.60 14.33
C THR A 257 -15.01 4.74 15.75
N ARG A 258 -15.30 5.98 16.18
CA ARG A 258 -15.68 6.34 17.55
C ARG A 258 -17.20 6.35 17.78
N GLU A 259 -17.99 5.88 16.83
CA GLU A 259 -19.44 5.88 17.00
C GLU A 259 -19.88 4.87 18.04
N ARG A 260 -20.83 5.28 18.87
CA ARG A 260 -21.49 4.36 19.79
C ARG A 260 -22.22 3.27 19.01
N PRO A 261 -22.29 2.06 19.57
CA PRO A 261 -23.03 0.97 18.98
C PRO A 261 -24.48 1.35 18.69
N ARG A 262 -24.99 1.02 17.49
CA ARG A 262 -26.38 1.29 17.12
C ARG A 262 -27.35 0.35 17.84
N PRO A 263 -28.58 0.80 18.19
CA PRO A 263 -29.62 -0.08 18.74
C PRO A 263 -29.81 -1.41 17.98
N LYS A 264 -29.74 -1.39 16.64
CA LYS A 264 -29.82 -2.59 15.79
C LYS A 264 -28.64 -3.56 15.93
N TYR A 265 -27.44 -3.04 16.25
CA TYR A 265 -26.28 -3.88 16.52
C TYR A 265 -26.30 -4.47 17.94
N LEU A 266 -26.76 -3.69 18.92
CA LEU A 266 -26.99 -4.18 20.28
C LEU A 266 -28.05 -5.29 20.30
N ALA A 267 -29.03 -5.20 19.40
CA ALA A 267 -30.08 -6.20 19.25
C ALA A 267 -29.64 -7.50 18.53
N ASN A 268 -28.66 -7.42 17.62
CA ASN A 268 -28.14 -8.55 16.86
C ASN A 268 -26.61 -8.43 16.74
N PRO A 269 -25.88 -8.79 17.82
CA PRO A 269 -24.43 -8.76 17.81
C PRO A 269 -23.83 -9.79 16.86
N HIS A 270 -22.58 -9.54 16.44
CA HIS A 270 -21.88 -10.49 15.61
C HIS A 270 -21.55 -11.76 16.44
N PRO A 271 -21.75 -12.98 15.89
CA PRO A 271 -21.53 -14.25 16.64
C PRO A 271 -20.10 -14.42 17.18
N HIS A 272 -19.12 -13.70 16.63
CA HIS A 272 -17.71 -13.73 17.06
C HIS A 272 -17.29 -12.50 17.87
N ASP A 273 -18.24 -11.70 18.38
CA ASP A 273 -17.89 -10.63 19.32
C ASP A 273 -17.55 -11.21 20.69
N PRO A 274 -16.40 -10.81 21.30
CA PRO A 274 -15.97 -11.38 22.58
C PRO A 274 -16.79 -10.91 23.79
N VAL A 275 -17.39 -9.72 23.74
CA VAL A 275 -18.23 -9.15 24.79
C VAL A 275 -19.40 -8.38 24.19
N LEU A 276 -20.40 -8.06 25.00
CA LEU A 276 -21.46 -7.14 24.62
C LEU A 276 -20.85 -5.78 24.26
N ALA A 277 -21.28 -5.25 23.15
CA ALA A 277 -20.71 -4.01 22.66
C ALA A 277 -20.98 -2.79 23.55
N GLN A 278 -21.99 -2.84 24.40
CA GLN A 278 -22.25 -1.85 25.46
C GLN A 278 -21.17 -1.86 26.55
N ASP A 279 -20.53 -3.02 26.77
CA ASP A 279 -19.50 -3.22 27.79
C ASP A 279 -18.09 -2.96 27.24
N ALA A 280 -17.99 -2.63 25.95
CA ALA A 280 -16.73 -2.38 25.28
C ALA A 280 -16.35 -0.89 25.29
N ALA A 281 -15.06 -0.59 25.49
CA ALA A 281 -14.53 0.77 25.41
C ALA A 281 -14.69 1.35 23.99
N ILE A 282 -14.97 2.65 23.90
CA ILE A 282 -15.03 3.40 22.62
C ILE A 282 -13.71 4.12 22.44
N LEU A 283 -13.08 3.95 21.26
CA LEU A 283 -11.84 4.64 20.94
C LEU A 283 -12.01 6.15 20.94
N THR A 284 -11.15 6.84 21.64
CA THR A 284 -11.02 8.30 21.55
C THR A 284 -10.42 8.71 20.21
N GLN A 285 -10.52 9.99 19.84
CA GLN A 285 -9.90 10.51 18.61
C GLN A 285 -8.37 10.40 18.67
N ALA A 286 -7.77 10.65 19.84
CA ALA A 286 -6.33 10.49 20.03
C ALA A 286 -5.87 9.04 19.84
N GLN A 287 -6.59 8.06 20.40
CA GLN A 287 -6.30 6.63 20.20
C GLN A 287 -6.44 6.22 18.73
N THR A 288 -7.49 6.68 18.06
CA THR A 288 -7.73 6.43 16.63
C THR A 288 -6.59 7.01 15.77
N SER A 289 -6.13 8.21 16.09
CA SER A 289 -4.98 8.86 15.44
C SER A 289 -3.69 8.04 15.63
N ARG A 290 -3.44 7.55 16.85
CA ARG A 290 -2.30 6.68 17.16
C ARG A 290 -2.37 5.36 16.40
N ILE A 291 -3.52 4.71 16.35
CA ILE A 291 -3.75 3.46 15.58
C ILE A 291 -3.49 3.67 14.10
N GLN A 292 -3.79 4.86 13.55
CA GLN A 292 -3.47 5.22 12.16
C GLN A 292 -1.97 5.50 11.94
N GLY A 293 -1.17 5.54 12.99
CA GLY A 293 0.28 5.76 12.93
C GLY A 293 0.73 7.21 13.05
N PHE A 294 -0.15 8.12 13.48
CA PHE A 294 0.24 9.49 13.82
C PHE A 294 0.93 9.57 15.18
N PRO A 295 1.92 10.45 15.37
CA PRO A 295 2.52 10.72 16.68
C PRO A 295 1.50 11.24 17.70
N ALA A 296 1.76 11.04 18.98
CA ALA A 296 0.92 11.60 20.05
C ALA A 296 0.91 13.14 20.02
N SER A 297 2.00 13.76 19.57
CA SER A 297 2.19 15.20 19.44
C SER A 297 1.55 15.82 18.19
N TRP A 298 0.82 15.04 17.36
CA TRP A 298 0.26 15.56 16.12
C TRP A 298 -0.82 16.61 16.40
N ASP A 299 -0.62 17.82 15.89
CA ASP A 299 -1.54 18.94 16.07
C ASP A 299 -2.72 18.87 15.11
N TRP A 300 -3.89 18.53 15.66
CA TRP A 300 -5.17 18.52 14.96
C TRP A 300 -5.99 19.80 15.10
N SER A 301 -5.47 20.85 15.76
CA SER A 301 -6.27 22.03 16.14
C SER A 301 -6.80 22.82 14.94
N ALA A 302 -6.14 22.70 13.78
CA ALA A 302 -6.58 23.37 12.54
C ALA A 302 -7.84 22.74 11.91
N ALA A 303 -8.27 21.58 12.34
CA ALA A 303 -9.44 20.89 11.79
C ALA A 303 -10.54 20.75 12.84
N ASN A 304 -11.80 20.87 12.46
CA ASN A 304 -12.93 20.52 13.31
C ASN A 304 -13.01 19.00 13.54
N SER A 305 -13.80 18.53 14.50
CA SER A 305 -13.86 17.11 14.87
C SER A 305 -14.22 16.18 13.70
N ARG A 306 -15.12 16.61 12.79
CA ARG A 306 -15.54 15.83 11.62
C ARG A 306 -14.41 15.72 10.60
N ASP A 307 -13.72 16.81 10.35
CA ASP A 307 -12.61 16.85 9.39
C ASP A 307 -11.40 16.07 9.91
N ARG A 308 -11.11 16.14 11.22
CA ARG A 308 -10.08 15.31 11.86
C ARG A 308 -10.32 13.82 11.63
N ASP A 309 -11.54 13.34 11.92
CA ASP A 309 -11.88 11.92 11.73
C ASP A 309 -11.74 11.51 10.27
N GLN A 310 -12.04 12.39 9.32
CA GLN A 310 -11.87 12.13 7.88
C GLN A 310 -10.38 12.16 7.46
N LEU A 311 -9.60 13.12 7.95
CA LEU A 311 -8.17 13.23 7.69
C LEU A 311 -7.42 12.01 8.23
N ILE A 312 -7.72 11.59 9.47
CA ILE A 312 -7.16 10.37 10.07
C ILE A 312 -7.49 9.16 9.19
N ALA A 313 -8.75 9.02 8.77
CA ALA A 313 -9.22 7.88 7.98
C ALA A 313 -8.59 7.82 6.58
N ASN A 314 -8.39 8.98 5.92
CA ASN A 314 -7.84 9.05 4.56
C ASN A 314 -6.33 8.82 4.52
N ALA A 315 -5.64 9.05 5.64
CA ALA A 315 -4.18 9.02 5.66
C ALA A 315 -3.60 7.64 5.33
N VAL A 316 -2.50 7.64 4.61
CA VAL A 316 -1.59 6.48 4.54
C VAL A 316 -0.85 6.41 5.87
N PRO A 317 -0.88 5.27 6.59
CA PRO A 317 -0.16 5.13 7.85
C PRO A 317 1.33 5.44 7.70
N ALA A 318 1.85 6.32 8.56
CA ALA A 318 3.24 6.76 8.47
C ALA A 318 4.26 5.60 8.58
N PRO A 319 4.10 4.60 9.49
CA PRO A 319 5.03 3.48 9.55
C PRO A 319 5.03 2.61 8.28
N LEU A 320 3.88 2.43 7.63
CA LEU A 320 3.81 1.71 6.35
C LEU A 320 4.54 2.48 5.24
N ALA A 321 4.34 3.80 5.15
CA ALA A 321 5.04 4.64 4.19
C ALA A 321 6.55 4.67 4.45
N GLU A 322 6.98 4.67 5.73
CA GLU A 322 8.38 4.56 6.14
C GLU A 322 9.01 3.24 5.68
N ALA A 323 8.32 2.11 5.90
CA ALA A 323 8.80 0.81 5.47
C ALA A 323 9.00 0.74 3.95
N ILE A 324 8.02 1.26 3.17
CA ILE A 324 8.14 1.35 1.70
C ILE A 324 9.29 2.29 1.31
N GLY A 325 9.41 3.45 1.95
CA GLY A 325 10.48 4.41 1.69
C GLY A 325 11.86 3.80 1.92
N ARG A 326 12.07 3.06 3.00
CA ARG A 326 13.33 2.35 3.28
C ARG A 326 13.67 1.32 2.19
N VAL A 327 12.66 0.58 1.70
CA VAL A 327 12.85 -0.38 0.61
C VAL A 327 13.25 0.33 -0.69
N ILE A 328 12.66 1.49 -1.00
CA ILE A 328 13.03 2.31 -2.17
C ILE A 328 14.48 2.80 -2.04
N LEU A 329 14.87 3.34 -0.89
CA LEU A 329 16.24 3.84 -0.66
C LEU A 329 17.28 2.71 -0.70
N ALA A 330 17.01 1.57 -0.06
CA ALA A 330 17.89 0.41 -0.13
C ALA A 330 18.07 -0.10 -1.58
N ARG A 331 16.99 0.00 -2.39
CA ARG A 331 17.04 -0.34 -3.81
C ARG A 331 17.86 0.68 -4.60
N GLU A 332 17.72 1.97 -4.31
CA GLU A 332 18.52 3.04 -4.95
C GLU A 332 20.00 2.90 -4.60
N ALA A 333 20.32 2.59 -3.36
CA ALA A 333 21.69 2.34 -2.89
C ALA A 333 22.29 1.01 -3.42
N GLY A 334 21.50 0.18 -4.14
CA GLY A 334 21.97 -1.10 -4.66
C GLY A 334 22.13 -2.20 -3.60
N GLU A 335 21.60 -2.00 -2.41
CA GLU A 335 21.67 -2.95 -1.30
C GLU A 335 20.77 -4.18 -1.52
N THR A 336 19.70 -4.01 -2.29
CA THR A 336 18.76 -5.10 -2.61
C THR A 336 18.87 -5.51 -4.07
N ILE A 337 18.91 -6.83 -4.31
CA ILE A 337 18.92 -7.41 -5.65
C ILE A 337 17.59 -8.14 -5.83
N PRO A 338 16.79 -7.81 -6.87
CA PRO A 338 15.54 -8.51 -7.13
C PRO A 338 15.75 -10.01 -7.29
N GLU A 339 14.92 -10.78 -6.60
CA GLU A 339 14.99 -12.23 -6.66
C GLU A 339 14.69 -12.75 -8.07
N ILE A 340 15.47 -13.73 -8.53
CA ILE A 340 15.20 -14.40 -9.80
C ILE A 340 14.02 -15.34 -9.59
N GLN A 341 12.91 -15.12 -10.30
CA GLN A 341 11.70 -15.92 -10.18
C GLN A 341 12.01 -17.43 -10.31
N GLY A 342 11.41 -18.25 -9.44
CA GLY A 342 11.66 -19.69 -9.41
C GLY A 342 11.34 -20.41 -10.72
N ARG A 343 10.39 -19.88 -11.53
CA ARG A 343 10.04 -20.36 -12.86
C ARG A 343 11.20 -20.30 -13.86
N PHE A 344 12.12 -19.35 -13.74
CA PHE A 344 13.33 -19.30 -14.56
C PHE A 344 14.18 -20.56 -14.41
N GLY A 345 14.43 -21.00 -13.18
CA GLY A 345 15.17 -22.24 -12.94
C GLY A 345 14.46 -23.50 -13.47
N GLN A 346 13.12 -23.52 -13.44
CA GLN A 346 12.33 -24.60 -14.06
C GLN A 346 12.46 -24.57 -15.59
N TRP A 347 12.41 -23.39 -16.20
CA TRP A 347 12.58 -23.20 -17.64
C TRP A 347 13.98 -23.65 -18.10
N LEU A 348 15.05 -23.27 -17.39
CA LEU A 348 16.42 -23.72 -17.70
C LEU A 348 16.53 -25.26 -17.71
N ARG A 349 15.85 -25.95 -16.78
CA ARG A 349 15.84 -27.42 -16.76
C ARG A 349 15.02 -28.02 -17.89
N ARG A 350 13.79 -27.50 -18.12
CA ARG A 350 12.84 -28.10 -19.07
C ARG A 350 13.16 -27.73 -20.52
N SER A 351 13.48 -26.46 -20.78
CA SER A 351 13.64 -25.94 -22.14
C SER A 351 15.10 -25.95 -22.62
N LYS A 352 16.08 -25.92 -21.68
CA LYS A 352 17.52 -25.94 -22.02
C LYS A 352 18.24 -27.22 -21.56
N GLY A 353 17.54 -28.18 -20.97
CA GLY A 353 18.10 -29.45 -20.53
C GLY A 353 19.17 -29.35 -19.44
N MET A 354 19.23 -28.25 -18.69
CA MET A 354 20.31 -27.98 -17.75
C MET A 354 20.21 -28.81 -16.46
N SER A 355 21.36 -29.28 -15.97
CA SER A 355 21.46 -29.93 -14.66
C SER A 355 21.14 -28.97 -13.50
N LYS A 356 20.81 -29.50 -12.33
CA LYS A 356 20.59 -28.66 -11.11
C LYS A 356 21.81 -27.79 -10.80
N ALA A 357 23.02 -28.29 -11.00
CA ALA A 357 24.26 -27.54 -10.76
C ALA A 357 24.40 -26.38 -11.76
N SER A 358 24.18 -26.65 -13.06
CA SER A 358 24.23 -25.62 -14.11
C SER A 358 23.21 -24.52 -13.89
N VAL A 359 21.98 -24.87 -13.49
CA VAL A 359 20.93 -23.89 -13.13
C VAL A 359 21.38 -22.99 -11.98
N ARG A 360 21.99 -23.57 -10.92
CA ARG A 360 22.52 -22.79 -9.78
C ARG A 360 23.59 -21.82 -10.24
N ASN A 361 24.51 -22.27 -11.10
CA ASN A 361 25.58 -21.44 -11.64
C ASN A 361 25.04 -20.28 -12.49
N VAL A 362 24.07 -20.54 -13.39
CA VAL A 362 23.41 -19.48 -14.18
C VAL A 362 22.76 -18.45 -13.27
N LYS A 363 21.98 -18.87 -12.27
CA LYS A 363 21.35 -17.95 -11.31
C LYS A 363 22.38 -17.12 -10.53
N SER A 364 23.46 -17.75 -10.08
CA SER A 364 24.57 -17.06 -9.39
C SER A 364 25.24 -16.01 -10.28
N ARG A 365 25.44 -16.33 -11.56
CA ARG A 365 26.02 -15.39 -12.55
C ARG A 365 25.09 -14.22 -12.83
N VAL A 366 23.78 -14.45 -12.99
CA VAL A 366 22.79 -13.35 -13.11
C VAL A 366 22.84 -12.44 -11.88
N ASN A 367 22.85 -13.01 -10.67
CA ASN A 367 22.95 -12.21 -9.45
C ASN A 367 24.28 -11.43 -9.36
N ARG A 368 25.37 -12.02 -9.84
CA ARG A 368 26.68 -11.32 -9.90
C ARG A 368 26.63 -10.14 -10.88
N ALA A 369 26.05 -10.33 -12.07
CA ALA A 369 25.88 -9.26 -13.06
C ALA A 369 25.01 -8.12 -12.47
N ARG A 370 23.89 -8.44 -11.82
CA ARG A 370 23.03 -7.45 -11.16
C ARG A 370 23.74 -6.69 -10.04
N ARG A 371 24.60 -7.33 -9.25
CA ARG A 371 25.43 -6.62 -8.25
C ARG A 371 26.35 -5.59 -8.89
N LEU A 372 26.95 -5.90 -10.04
CA LEU A 372 27.77 -4.95 -10.80
C LEU A 372 26.96 -3.78 -11.35
N LEU A 373 25.65 -3.96 -11.50
CA LEU A 373 24.69 -2.93 -11.91
C LEU A 373 24.00 -2.24 -10.70
N GLY A 374 24.55 -2.34 -9.50
CA GLY A 374 23.93 -1.81 -8.28
C GLY A 374 22.58 -2.47 -7.95
N GLY A 375 22.40 -3.73 -8.34
CA GLY A 375 21.16 -4.50 -8.14
C GLY A 375 20.03 -4.15 -9.10
N ARG A 376 20.20 -3.24 -10.06
CA ARG A 376 19.16 -2.85 -11.03
C ARG A 376 18.70 -4.02 -11.89
N THR A 377 17.42 -4.01 -12.24
CA THR A 377 16.83 -4.82 -13.32
C THR A 377 16.49 -3.89 -14.49
N PHE A 378 16.33 -4.45 -15.67
CA PHE A 378 16.04 -3.67 -16.86
C PHE A 378 14.85 -4.27 -17.60
N ALA A 379 13.95 -3.42 -18.07
CA ALA A 379 12.84 -3.82 -18.94
C ALA A 379 13.34 -4.23 -20.32
N ASP A 380 14.39 -3.54 -20.81
CA ASP A 380 15.06 -3.83 -22.07
C ASP A 380 16.36 -4.60 -21.85
N PRO A 381 16.48 -5.84 -22.37
CA PRO A 381 17.71 -6.64 -22.27
C PRO A 381 18.93 -6.02 -22.97
N ALA A 382 18.73 -5.23 -24.04
CA ALA A 382 19.81 -4.56 -24.72
C ALA A 382 20.40 -3.45 -23.81
N ALA A 383 19.53 -2.70 -23.13
CA ALA A 383 19.94 -1.69 -22.14
C ALA A 383 20.65 -2.34 -20.93
N GLU A 384 20.21 -3.54 -20.46
CA GLU A 384 20.89 -4.28 -19.39
C GLU A 384 22.31 -4.69 -19.81
N GLY A 385 22.45 -5.21 -21.03
CA GLY A 385 23.75 -5.56 -21.59
C GLY A 385 24.70 -4.37 -21.74
N ALA A 386 24.21 -3.26 -22.30
CA ALA A 386 24.99 -2.03 -22.46
C ALA A 386 25.44 -1.44 -21.11
N ALA A 387 24.55 -1.40 -20.12
CA ALA A 387 24.88 -0.96 -18.79
C ALA A 387 25.95 -1.85 -18.11
N LEU A 388 25.88 -3.17 -18.31
CA LEU A 388 26.90 -4.09 -17.80
C LEU A 388 28.26 -3.84 -18.43
N GLU A 389 28.32 -3.67 -19.75
CA GLU A 389 29.58 -3.36 -20.46
C GLU A 389 30.21 -2.03 -19.98
N ALA A 390 29.40 -1.05 -19.69
CA ALA A 390 29.85 0.24 -19.19
C ALA A 390 30.29 0.21 -17.71
N SER A 391 30.03 -0.87 -16.98
CA SER A 391 30.36 -0.98 -15.55
C SER A 391 31.88 -1.18 -15.35
N PRO A 392 32.56 -0.31 -14.56
CA PRO A 392 33.98 -0.48 -14.23
C PRO A 392 34.28 -1.84 -13.57
N GLY A 393 33.38 -2.31 -12.71
CA GLY A 393 33.52 -3.60 -12.05
C GLY A 393 33.45 -4.79 -13.02
N PHE A 394 32.71 -4.67 -14.13
CA PHE A 394 32.67 -5.67 -15.18
C PHE A 394 33.94 -5.65 -16.03
N ALA A 395 34.43 -4.48 -16.38
CA ALA A 395 35.67 -4.31 -17.14
C ALA A 395 36.89 -4.94 -16.44
N ALA A 396 36.93 -4.90 -15.11
CA ALA A 396 37.97 -5.48 -14.27
C ALA A 396 37.95 -7.02 -14.19
N LEU A 397 36.89 -7.69 -14.70
CA LEU A 397 36.78 -9.15 -14.66
C LEU A 397 37.59 -9.83 -15.79
N SER A 398 37.99 -11.09 -15.57
CA SER A 398 38.63 -11.92 -16.62
C SER A 398 37.67 -12.11 -17.82
N ALA A 399 38.23 -12.30 -19.01
CA ALA A 399 37.46 -12.50 -20.23
C ALA A 399 36.45 -13.67 -20.12
N GLY A 400 36.87 -14.79 -19.48
CA GLY A 400 35.98 -15.93 -19.23
C GLY A 400 34.81 -15.57 -18.33
N THR A 401 35.07 -14.86 -17.24
CA THR A 401 33.97 -14.41 -16.32
C THR A 401 33.01 -13.46 -17.04
N ARG A 402 33.53 -12.51 -17.83
CA ARG A 402 32.68 -11.59 -18.61
C ARG A 402 31.78 -12.35 -19.58
N SER A 403 32.33 -13.34 -20.29
CA SER A 403 31.56 -14.21 -21.20
C SER A 403 30.47 -14.97 -20.47
N ASP A 404 30.78 -15.52 -19.30
CA ASP A 404 29.84 -16.25 -18.46
C ASP A 404 28.66 -15.38 -18.01
N LEU A 405 28.90 -14.13 -17.60
CA LEU A 405 27.86 -13.20 -17.19
C LEU A 405 26.95 -12.81 -18.37
N ARG A 406 27.51 -12.54 -19.55
CA ARG A 406 26.74 -12.27 -20.78
C ARG A 406 25.83 -13.44 -21.15
N ILE A 407 26.34 -14.68 -21.10
CA ILE A 407 25.54 -15.87 -21.36
C ILE A 407 24.38 -16.00 -20.37
N ALA A 408 24.64 -15.75 -19.10
CA ALA A 408 23.60 -15.85 -18.07
C ALA A 408 22.49 -14.81 -18.25
N LEU A 409 22.83 -13.54 -18.56
CA LEU A 409 21.84 -12.49 -18.86
C LEU A 409 21.05 -12.77 -20.13
N ARG A 410 21.69 -13.28 -21.19
CA ARG A 410 21.00 -13.69 -22.42
C ARG A 410 19.97 -14.78 -22.16
N LEU A 411 20.28 -15.79 -21.35
CA LEU A 411 19.35 -16.84 -20.97
C LEU A 411 18.15 -16.27 -20.17
N LEU A 412 18.40 -15.30 -19.28
CA LEU A 412 17.34 -14.62 -18.55
C LEU A 412 16.42 -13.85 -19.50
N SER A 413 16.99 -13.12 -20.46
CA SER A 413 16.27 -12.36 -21.48
C SER A 413 15.39 -13.26 -22.36
N GLU A 414 15.91 -14.39 -22.83
CA GLU A 414 15.16 -15.37 -23.61
C GLU A 414 13.94 -15.89 -22.84
N TRP A 415 14.11 -16.21 -21.56
CA TRP A 415 13.01 -16.63 -20.71
C TRP A 415 11.95 -15.53 -20.52
N GLN A 416 12.37 -14.30 -20.26
CA GLN A 416 11.46 -13.16 -20.08
C GLN A 416 10.67 -12.87 -21.37
N ALA A 417 11.29 -12.96 -22.55
CA ALA A 417 10.63 -12.79 -23.83
C ALA A 417 9.52 -13.83 -24.03
N GLN A 418 9.82 -15.12 -23.75
CA GLN A 418 8.83 -16.18 -23.84
C GLN A 418 7.67 -16.01 -22.83
N ALA A 419 7.97 -15.59 -21.60
CA ALA A 419 6.94 -15.34 -20.59
C ALA A 419 5.97 -14.22 -20.99
N ARG A 420 6.48 -13.15 -21.62
CA ARG A 420 5.65 -12.04 -22.16
C ARG A 420 4.76 -12.50 -23.32
N HIS A 421 5.24 -13.35 -24.20
CA HIS A 421 4.43 -13.91 -25.28
C HIS A 421 3.26 -14.76 -24.76
N VAL A 422 3.50 -15.59 -23.74
CA VAL A 422 2.45 -16.42 -23.13
C VAL A 422 1.41 -15.54 -22.44
N GLN A 423 1.80 -14.49 -21.73
CA GLN A 423 0.86 -13.56 -21.09
C GLN A 423 0.00 -12.79 -22.10
N LYS A 424 0.56 -12.37 -23.24
CA LYS A 424 -0.21 -11.73 -24.33
C LYS A 424 -1.20 -12.69 -24.97
N ALA A 425 -0.85 -13.98 -25.12
CA ALA A 425 -1.72 -14.99 -25.73
C ALA A 425 -2.85 -15.46 -24.79
N THR A 426 -2.70 -15.30 -23.46
CA THR A 426 -3.71 -15.68 -22.47
C THR A 426 -4.56 -14.52 -21.96
N ALA A 427 -4.28 -13.29 -22.40
CA ALA A 427 -5.15 -12.13 -22.13
C ALA A 427 -6.49 -12.33 -22.86
N PRO A 428 -7.66 -12.27 -22.17
CA PRO A 428 -8.94 -12.40 -22.85
C PRO A 428 -9.06 -11.27 -23.88
N MET A 429 -9.26 -11.63 -25.15
CA MET A 429 -9.66 -10.69 -26.19
C MET A 429 -10.99 -10.06 -25.78
N THR A 430 -10.93 -8.84 -25.28
CA THR A 430 -12.16 -8.06 -25.07
C THR A 430 -12.69 -7.73 -26.46
N ALA A 431 -13.71 -8.47 -26.90
CA ALA A 431 -14.40 -8.22 -28.14
C ALA A 431 -14.93 -6.77 -28.12
N LEU A 432 -14.44 -5.95 -29.04
CA LEU A 432 -15.05 -4.69 -29.41
C LEU A 432 -16.48 -4.99 -29.89
N LYS A 433 -17.48 -4.78 -29.02
CA LYS A 433 -18.86 -4.68 -29.46
C LYS A 433 -19.00 -3.32 -30.16
N THR A 434 -18.92 -3.32 -31.46
CA THR A 434 -19.43 -2.24 -32.32
C THR A 434 -20.92 -2.11 -32.02
N ALA A 435 -21.32 -1.01 -31.40
CA ALA A 435 -22.72 -0.58 -31.39
C ALA A 435 -23.02 0.03 -32.77
N ALA A 436 -24.00 -0.56 -33.46
CA ALA A 436 -24.68 0.07 -34.55
C ALA A 436 -25.77 1.00 -34.02
#